data_1e447c5c8167e806afa02f6f4f50f334
#
_entry.id   1e447c5c8167e806afa02f6f4f50f334
#
_cell.length_a   1.000
_cell.length_b   1.000
_cell.length_c   1.000
_cell.angle_alpha   90.00
_cell.angle_beta   90.00
_cell.angle_gamma   90.00
#
_symmetry.space_group_name_H-M   'P 1'
#
loop_
_entity.id
_entity.type
_entity.pdbx_description
1 polymer ?
#
loop_
_entity_poly.entity_id
_entity_poly.type
_entity_poly.pdbx_seq_one_letter_code
_entity_poly.pdbx_strand_id
1 'polypeptide(L)'
;MITEKDTIKCETIFNDNKTHRYLCKRVWDKDKPCLGIIMLNPNLSNNLVNDLTTSLVINNVARLGEYGGVHILNLYSILTNKLDFVHNTDDALNDKANDDYIEKTAQECSKVILAWGRTENNNQRIAARADEVRKLLLPYEDKLYYLTDGEKVNIHPLCTSVRTGWQLEKADVSSELLASK
;
A
#
# COMPACT_ATOMS: atom_id res chain seq x y z
N MET A 1 29.80 -23.51 13.56
CA MET A 1 28.38 -23.19 13.78
C MET A 1 28.20 -21.70 13.52
N ILE A 2 27.29 -21.32 12.64
CA ILE A 2 26.99 -19.91 12.34
C ILE A 2 25.62 -19.61 12.97
N THR A 3 25.49 -18.50 13.68
CA THR A 3 24.21 -18.03 14.25
C THR A 3 23.87 -16.69 13.63
N GLU A 4 22.73 -16.60 12.99
CA GLU A 4 22.15 -15.35 12.49
C GLU A 4 21.01 -14.91 13.42
N LYS A 5 20.90 -13.62 13.68
CA LYS A 5 19.84 -13.04 14.50
C LYS A 5 19.28 -11.81 13.80
N ASP A 6 17.99 -11.87 13.48
CA ASP A 6 17.26 -10.77 12.87
C ASP A 6 16.11 -10.33 13.76
N THR A 7 15.70 -9.06 13.63
CA THR A 7 14.60 -8.48 14.38
C THR A 7 13.75 -7.65 13.43
N ILE A 8 12.44 -7.85 13.46
CA ILE A 8 11.49 -6.98 12.75
C ILE A 8 10.77 -6.09 13.77
N LYS A 9 10.97 -4.79 13.69
CA LYS A 9 10.19 -3.81 14.44
C LYS A 9 8.84 -3.62 13.77
N CYS A 10 7.76 -3.86 14.52
CA CYS A 10 6.37 -3.74 14.06
C CYS A 10 5.71 -2.53 14.73
N GLU A 11 5.12 -1.65 13.93
CA GLU A 11 4.33 -0.52 14.40
C GLU A 11 3.05 -0.44 13.56
N THR A 12 1.91 -0.20 14.20
CA THR A 12 0.65 0.01 13.48
C THR A 12 -0.11 1.16 14.11
N ILE A 13 -0.60 2.07 13.28
CA ILE A 13 -1.31 3.27 13.69
C ILE A 13 -2.78 3.12 13.29
N PHE A 14 -3.65 3.28 14.27
CA PHE A 14 -5.11 3.20 14.16
C PHE A 14 -5.74 4.50 14.66
N ASN A 15 -7.03 4.69 14.38
CA ASN A 15 -7.86 5.62 15.12
C ASN A 15 -8.12 5.11 16.55
N ASP A 16 -8.72 5.94 17.43
CA ASP A 16 -8.88 5.66 18.86
C ASP A 16 -9.69 4.39 19.15
N ASN A 17 -10.69 4.09 18.34
CA ASN A 17 -11.56 2.91 18.49
C ASN A 17 -11.12 1.70 17.68
N LYS A 18 -9.98 1.79 16.97
CA LYS A 18 -9.39 0.74 16.13
C LYS A 18 -10.32 0.22 15.03
N THR A 19 -11.16 1.07 14.48
CA THR A 19 -11.97 0.76 13.29
C THR A 19 -11.29 1.12 11.98
N HIS A 20 -10.32 2.04 12.03
CA HIS A 20 -9.50 2.46 10.89
C HIS A 20 -8.03 2.24 11.16
N ARG A 21 -7.29 1.73 10.17
CA ARG A 21 -5.84 1.58 10.19
C ARG A 21 -5.24 2.52 9.15
N TYR A 22 -4.39 3.43 9.59
CA TYR A 22 -3.75 4.40 8.72
C TYR A 22 -2.41 3.89 8.17
N LEU A 23 -1.63 3.21 9.01
CA LEU A 23 -0.28 2.81 8.68
C LEU A 23 0.12 1.52 9.39
N CYS A 24 0.80 0.63 8.68
CA CYS A 24 1.43 -0.56 9.25
C CYS A 24 2.88 -0.60 8.79
N LYS A 25 3.84 -0.41 9.74
CA LYS A 25 5.28 -0.44 9.47
C LYS A 25 5.89 -1.78 9.86
N ARG A 26 6.81 -2.26 9.04
CA ARG A 26 7.66 -3.42 9.30
C ARG A 26 9.09 -3.03 8.90
N VAL A 27 9.99 -2.92 9.88
CA VAL A 27 11.38 -2.47 9.68
C VAL A 27 12.33 -3.52 10.23
N TRP A 28 13.20 -4.03 9.38
CA TRP A 28 14.20 -5.06 9.70
C TRP A 28 15.64 -4.53 9.60
N ASP A 29 15.88 -3.43 8.86
CA ASP A 29 17.18 -2.77 8.73
C ASP A 29 16.97 -1.25 8.70
N LYS A 30 17.33 -0.58 9.79
CA LYS A 30 17.15 0.89 9.93
C LYS A 30 18.12 1.71 9.09
N ASP A 31 19.22 1.09 8.61
CA ASP A 31 20.26 1.78 7.84
C ASP A 31 19.95 1.79 6.31
N LYS A 32 18.91 1.05 5.91
CA LYS A 32 18.38 1.05 4.55
C LYS A 32 17.08 1.85 4.44
N PRO A 33 16.76 2.39 3.24
CA PRO A 33 15.50 3.11 3.03
C PRO A 33 14.29 2.18 3.17
N CYS A 34 13.13 2.76 3.49
CA CYS A 34 11.86 2.06 3.47
C CYS A 34 11.17 2.22 2.11
N LEU A 35 10.33 1.22 1.77
CA LEU A 35 9.44 1.24 0.63
C LEU A 35 8.00 1.44 1.12
N GLY A 36 7.24 2.34 0.50
CA GLY A 36 5.80 2.50 0.72
C GLY A 36 5.00 1.61 -0.22
N ILE A 37 3.86 1.09 0.24
CA ILE A 37 2.90 0.39 -0.62
C ILE A 37 1.48 0.76 -0.23
N ILE A 38 0.67 1.15 -1.22
CA ILE A 38 -0.73 1.53 -1.03
C ILE A 38 -1.60 0.46 -1.71
N MET A 39 -2.40 -0.23 -0.91
CA MET A 39 -3.34 -1.27 -1.37
C MET A 39 -4.79 -0.81 -1.24
N LEU A 40 -5.78 -1.69 -1.39
CA LEU A 40 -7.20 -1.29 -1.41
C LEU A 40 -7.73 -0.95 -0.01
N ASN A 41 -7.76 -1.91 0.90
CA ASN A 41 -8.22 -1.74 2.28
C ASN A 41 -7.47 -2.70 3.23
N PRO A 42 -7.35 -2.35 4.52
CA PRO A 42 -6.71 -3.21 5.50
C PRO A 42 -7.62 -4.36 5.93
N ASN A 43 -7.02 -5.53 6.13
CA ASN A 43 -7.67 -6.67 6.76
C ASN A 43 -7.66 -6.57 8.30
N LEU A 44 -8.43 -7.42 8.95
CA LEU A 44 -8.51 -7.54 10.43
C LEU A 44 -7.27 -8.19 11.08
N SER A 45 -6.08 -8.03 10.48
CA SER A 45 -4.82 -8.51 11.05
C SER A 45 -4.31 -7.59 12.16
N ASN A 46 -3.48 -8.11 13.04
CA ASN A 46 -2.83 -7.37 14.11
C ASN A 46 -1.30 -7.33 13.93
N ASN A 47 -0.57 -6.74 14.89
CA ASN A 47 0.89 -6.59 14.81
C ASN A 47 1.67 -7.92 14.79
N LEU A 48 1.13 -8.98 15.37
CA LEU A 48 1.79 -10.28 15.48
C LEU A 48 1.34 -11.25 14.40
N VAL A 49 0.05 -11.20 14.04
CA VAL A 49 -0.54 -12.08 13.03
C VAL A 49 -0.64 -11.33 11.71
N ASN A 50 0.29 -11.62 10.80
CA ASN A 50 0.23 -11.10 9.45
C ASN A 50 -0.77 -11.93 8.62
N ASP A 51 -1.63 -11.26 7.86
CA ASP A 51 -2.39 -11.90 6.80
C ASP A 51 -1.47 -12.29 5.62
N LEU A 52 -2.02 -13.05 4.67
CA LEU A 52 -1.25 -13.50 3.51
C LEU A 52 -0.70 -12.32 2.69
N THR A 53 -1.47 -11.26 2.51
CA THR A 53 -1.05 -10.07 1.74
C THR A 53 0.14 -9.41 2.41
N THR A 54 0.05 -9.13 3.72
CA THR A 54 1.13 -8.54 4.50
C THR A 54 2.39 -9.40 4.46
N SER A 55 2.25 -10.72 4.58
CA SER A 55 3.38 -11.67 4.49
C SER A 55 4.04 -11.64 3.11
N LEU A 56 3.25 -11.62 2.03
CA LEU A 56 3.78 -11.50 0.66
C LEU A 56 4.50 -10.17 0.44
N VAL A 57 3.96 -9.07 0.96
CA VAL A 57 4.59 -7.74 0.87
C VAL A 57 5.94 -7.75 1.57
N ILE A 58 6.01 -8.17 2.83
CA ILE A 58 7.27 -8.23 3.58
C ILE A 58 8.31 -9.08 2.84
N ASN A 59 7.93 -10.30 2.43
CA ASN A 59 8.84 -11.24 1.79
C ASN A 59 9.38 -10.71 0.46
N ASN A 60 8.53 -10.08 -0.37
CA ASN A 60 8.99 -9.56 -1.66
C ASN A 60 9.83 -8.31 -1.50
N VAL A 61 9.48 -7.38 -0.60
CA VAL A 61 10.31 -6.20 -0.32
C VAL A 61 11.69 -6.61 0.23
N ALA A 62 11.73 -7.60 1.13
CA ALA A 62 13.00 -8.12 1.63
C ALA A 62 13.86 -8.77 0.53
N ARG A 63 13.22 -9.50 -0.43
CA ARG A 63 13.94 -10.09 -1.59
C ARG A 63 14.53 -9.08 -2.55
N LEU A 64 13.96 -7.87 -2.64
CA LEU A 64 14.57 -6.79 -3.45
C LEU A 64 15.95 -6.38 -2.93
N GLY A 65 16.23 -6.60 -1.63
CA GLY A 65 17.55 -6.37 -1.03
C GLY A 65 17.94 -4.91 -0.79
N GLU A 66 17.28 -3.98 -1.46
CA GLU A 66 17.54 -2.54 -1.39
C GLU A 66 16.91 -1.86 -0.17
N TYR A 67 15.86 -2.48 0.41
CA TYR A 67 15.02 -1.86 1.45
C TYR A 67 15.24 -2.49 2.81
N GLY A 68 15.17 -1.67 3.84
CA GLY A 68 15.25 -2.08 5.25
C GLY A 68 13.88 -2.16 5.93
N GLY A 69 12.81 -1.88 5.21
CA GLY A 69 11.47 -1.91 5.75
C GLY A 69 10.40 -1.58 4.73
N VAL A 70 9.14 -1.75 5.15
CA VAL A 70 7.96 -1.41 4.36
C VAL A 70 6.93 -0.68 5.20
N HIS A 71 6.35 0.37 4.62
CA HIS A 71 5.19 1.10 5.10
C HIS A 71 3.97 0.68 4.28
N ILE A 72 3.00 0.05 4.92
CA ILE A 72 1.80 -0.49 4.28
C ILE A 72 0.61 0.41 4.60
N LEU A 73 -0.01 0.94 3.55
CA LEU A 73 -1.16 1.83 3.60
C LEU A 73 -2.27 1.31 2.67
N ASN A 74 -3.39 2.00 2.69
CA ASN A 74 -4.55 1.60 1.89
C ASN A 74 -5.31 2.81 1.35
N LEU A 75 -6.02 2.66 0.21
CA LEU A 75 -6.94 3.68 -0.30
C LEU A 75 -8.05 3.99 0.72
N TYR A 76 -8.61 2.94 1.30
CA TYR A 76 -9.61 3.04 2.37
C TYR A 76 -9.01 2.58 3.68
N SER A 77 -9.22 3.31 4.77
CA SER A 77 -8.62 3.01 6.06
C SER A 77 -9.43 2.04 6.92
N ILE A 78 -10.72 1.79 6.58
CA ILE A 78 -11.59 0.92 7.37
C ILE A 78 -11.05 -0.52 7.45
N LEU A 79 -11.03 -1.08 8.65
CA LEU A 79 -10.69 -2.48 8.91
C LEU A 79 -11.86 -3.38 8.52
N THR A 80 -11.77 -4.02 7.36
CA THR A 80 -12.81 -4.93 6.87
C THR A 80 -12.25 -5.97 5.91
N ASN A 81 -12.87 -7.14 5.88
CA ASN A 81 -12.54 -8.17 4.89
C ASN A 81 -13.13 -7.86 3.50
N LYS A 82 -14.17 -7.01 3.44
CA LYS A 82 -14.83 -6.63 2.19
C LYS A 82 -15.43 -5.23 2.34
N LEU A 83 -15.11 -4.35 1.39
CA LEU A 83 -15.72 -3.03 1.30
C LEU A 83 -17.20 -3.16 0.90
N ASP A 84 -18.06 -2.54 1.70
CA ASP A 84 -19.51 -2.48 1.45
C ASP A 84 -19.89 -1.04 1.04
N PHE A 85 -19.98 -0.82 -0.26
CA PHE A 85 -20.34 0.47 -0.83
C PHE A 85 -21.86 0.72 -0.86
N VAL A 86 -22.67 -0.26 -0.54
CA VAL A 86 -24.13 -0.12 -0.51
C VAL A 86 -24.58 0.52 0.80
N HIS A 87 -24.03 0.06 1.90
CA HIS A 87 -24.46 0.48 3.23
C HIS A 87 -23.55 1.50 3.92
N ASN A 88 -22.40 1.85 3.29
CA ASN A 88 -21.45 2.81 3.86
C ASN A 88 -21.22 4.01 2.94
N THR A 89 -21.10 5.20 3.57
CA THR A 89 -20.62 6.42 2.92
C THR A 89 -19.11 6.37 2.71
N ASP A 90 -18.54 7.27 1.90
CA ASP A 90 -17.10 7.35 1.70
C ASP A 90 -16.39 7.73 3.00
N ASP A 91 -16.95 8.64 3.81
CA ASP A 91 -16.41 9.01 5.12
C ASP A 91 -16.41 7.84 6.13
N ALA A 92 -17.34 6.89 6.01
CA ALA A 92 -17.35 5.69 6.84
C ALA A 92 -16.30 4.66 6.38
N LEU A 93 -15.93 4.66 5.09
CA LEU A 93 -14.94 3.76 4.52
C LEU A 93 -13.52 4.30 4.65
N ASN A 94 -13.36 5.63 4.66
CA ASN A 94 -12.06 6.29 4.74
C ASN A 94 -12.09 7.47 5.70
N ASP A 95 -11.34 7.37 6.79
CA ASP A 95 -11.08 8.47 7.71
C ASP A 95 -10.15 9.50 7.03
N LYS A 96 -10.43 10.79 7.20
CA LYS A 96 -9.65 11.89 6.60
C LYS A 96 -8.17 11.88 7.00
N ALA A 97 -7.86 11.44 8.22
CA ALA A 97 -6.49 11.31 8.67
C ALA A 97 -5.66 10.32 7.83
N ASN A 98 -6.29 9.41 7.09
CA ASN A 98 -5.59 8.47 6.23
C ASN A 98 -4.72 9.16 5.18
N ASP A 99 -5.20 10.27 4.62
CA ASP A 99 -4.51 11.01 3.56
C ASP A 99 -3.20 11.65 4.06
N ASP A 100 -3.19 12.15 5.29
CA ASP A 100 -1.97 12.68 5.94
C ASP A 100 -0.89 11.59 6.07
N TYR A 101 -1.30 10.35 6.40
CA TYR A 101 -0.36 9.22 6.49
C TYR A 101 0.12 8.74 5.12
N ILE A 102 -0.71 8.81 4.08
CA ILE A 102 -0.33 8.50 2.70
C ILE A 102 0.73 9.52 2.23
N GLU A 103 0.47 10.80 2.39
CA GLU A 103 1.40 11.86 2.00
C GLU A 103 2.71 11.78 2.78
N LYS A 104 2.65 11.63 4.10
CA LYS A 104 3.84 11.46 4.95
C LYS A 104 4.68 10.25 4.53
N THR A 105 4.04 9.15 4.15
CA THR A 105 4.77 7.98 3.65
C THR A 105 5.48 8.26 2.33
N ALA A 106 4.87 9.02 1.42
CA ALA A 106 5.52 9.42 0.17
C ALA A 106 6.72 10.36 0.42
N GLN A 107 6.67 11.19 1.46
CA GLN A 107 7.82 11.99 1.89
C GLN A 107 8.96 11.12 2.44
N GLU A 108 8.65 10.19 3.35
CA GLU A 108 9.62 9.39 4.10
C GLU A 108 10.24 8.24 3.29
N CYS A 109 9.48 7.61 2.39
CA CYS A 109 9.93 6.45 1.64
C CYS A 109 10.69 6.83 0.37
N SER A 110 11.63 5.98 -0.04
CA SER A 110 12.39 6.18 -1.28
C SER A 110 11.58 5.86 -2.54
N LYS A 111 10.65 4.91 -2.46
CA LYS A 111 9.66 4.57 -3.49
C LYS A 111 8.31 4.27 -2.85
N VAL A 112 7.24 4.49 -3.60
CA VAL A 112 5.87 4.13 -3.22
C VAL A 112 5.24 3.32 -4.34
N ILE A 113 4.75 2.12 -4.02
CA ILE A 113 4.07 1.24 -4.95
C ILE A 113 2.56 1.45 -4.84
N LEU A 114 1.91 1.74 -5.95
CA LEU A 114 0.47 1.78 -6.10
C LEU A 114 0.00 0.37 -6.46
N ALA A 115 -0.66 -0.33 -5.53
CA ALA A 115 -0.94 -1.77 -5.64
C ALA A 115 -2.34 -2.15 -5.15
N TRP A 116 -3.33 -1.28 -5.34
CA TRP A 116 -4.73 -1.58 -4.99
C TRP A 116 -5.42 -2.52 -5.98
N GLY A 117 -4.76 -2.84 -7.08
CA GLY A 117 -5.26 -3.74 -8.10
C GLY A 117 -6.22 -3.02 -9.06
N ARG A 118 -6.72 -3.79 -10.02
CA ARG A 118 -7.59 -3.28 -11.12
C ARG A 118 -9.06 -3.14 -10.73
N THR A 119 -9.39 -3.12 -9.44
CA THR A 119 -10.75 -2.98 -8.92
C THR A 119 -11.39 -1.63 -9.27
N GLU A 120 -10.57 -0.60 -9.47
CA GLU A 120 -11.01 0.72 -9.94
C GLU A 120 -11.71 0.65 -11.30
N ASN A 121 -11.34 -0.27 -12.20
CA ASN A 121 -11.94 -0.43 -13.51
C ASN A 121 -13.42 -0.88 -13.46
N ASN A 122 -13.85 -1.43 -12.32
CA ASN A 122 -15.18 -2.02 -12.16
C ASN A 122 -16.02 -1.31 -11.07
N ASN A 123 -15.48 -0.28 -10.41
CA ASN A 123 -16.17 0.43 -9.35
C ASN A 123 -15.80 1.91 -9.35
N GLN A 124 -16.80 2.76 -9.70
CA GLN A 124 -16.61 4.21 -9.82
C GLN A 124 -16.15 4.88 -8.51
N ARG A 125 -16.60 4.41 -7.33
CA ARG A 125 -16.17 4.97 -6.05
C ARG A 125 -14.69 4.65 -5.77
N ILE A 126 -14.25 3.43 -6.13
CA ILE A 126 -12.84 3.07 -6.03
C ILE A 126 -12.01 3.90 -7.02
N ALA A 127 -12.49 4.09 -8.25
CA ALA A 127 -11.82 4.93 -9.25
C ALA A 127 -11.67 6.37 -8.76
N ALA A 128 -12.75 6.97 -8.27
CA ALA A 128 -12.74 8.33 -7.72
C ALA A 128 -11.73 8.46 -6.56
N ARG A 129 -11.76 7.51 -5.63
CA ARG A 129 -10.82 7.50 -4.50
C ARG A 129 -9.36 7.30 -4.93
N ALA A 130 -9.11 6.44 -5.91
CA ALA A 130 -7.78 6.25 -6.48
C ALA A 130 -7.26 7.55 -7.12
N ASP A 131 -8.13 8.28 -7.83
CA ASP A 131 -7.77 9.57 -8.43
C ASP A 131 -7.51 10.66 -7.39
N GLU A 132 -8.23 10.69 -6.27
CA GLU A 132 -7.92 11.57 -5.13
C GLU A 132 -6.51 11.29 -4.59
N VAL A 133 -6.17 10.02 -4.37
CA VAL A 133 -4.86 9.62 -3.88
C VAL A 133 -3.77 9.91 -4.93
N ARG A 134 -4.02 9.68 -6.22
CA ARG A 134 -3.10 10.08 -7.29
C ARG A 134 -2.82 11.58 -7.28
N LYS A 135 -3.87 12.42 -7.13
CA LYS A 135 -3.72 13.89 -7.02
C LYS A 135 -2.90 14.28 -5.80
N LEU A 136 -3.15 13.67 -4.65
CA LEU A 136 -2.38 13.90 -3.41
C LEU A 136 -0.90 13.56 -3.62
N LEU A 137 -0.60 12.53 -4.39
CA LEU A 137 0.76 12.02 -4.61
C LEU A 137 1.50 12.68 -5.80
N LEU A 138 0.86 13.56 -6.58
CA LEU A 138 1.51 14.26 -7.71
C LEU A 138 2.86 14.92 -7.35
N PRO A 139 3.03 15.58 -6.20
CA PRO A 139 4.32 16.16 -5.82
C PRO A 139 5.46 15.15 -5.65
N TYR A 140 5.13 13.86 -5.57
CA TYR A 140 6.06 12.74 -5.34
C TYR A 140 6.10 11.78 -6.53
N GLU A 141 5.64 12.18 -7.71
CA GLU A 141 5.50 11.32 -8.89
C GLU A 141 6.81 10.63 -9.27
N ASP A 142 7.95 11.26 -9.01
CA ASP A 142 9.29 10.69 -9.21
C ASP A 142 9.55 9.41 -8.40
N LYS A 143 8.78 9.17 -7.33
CA LYS A 143 8.88 8.00 -6.45
C LYS A 143 7.76 6.97 -6.67
N LEU A 144 6.78 7.23 -7.55
CA LEU A 144 5.62 6.37 -7.73
C LEU A 144 5.87 5.24 -8.74
N TYR A 145 5.46 4.05 -8.36
CA TYR A 145 5.60 2.84 -9.18
C TYR A 145 4.34 1.99 -9.10
N TYR A 146 4.10 1.22 -10.14
CA TYR A 146 3.13 0.13 -10.15
C TYR A 146 3.83 -1.21 -9.97
N LEU A 147 3.11 -2.16 -9.32
CA LEU A 147 3.47 -3.56 -9.37
C LEU A 147 3.01 -4.14 -10.71
N THR A 148 3.91 -4.82 -11.43
CA THR A 148 3.65 -5.40 -12.76
C THR A 148 4.14 -6.84 -12.85
N ASP A 149 3.55 -7.62 -13.74
CA ASP A 149 4.03 -8.93 -14.19
C ASP A 149 4.65 -8.90 -15.60
N GLY A 150 4.86 -7.68 -16.13
CA GLY A 150 5.37 -7.44 -17.48
C GLY A 150 4.28 -7.29 -18.56
N GLU A 151 3.05 -7.75 -18.29
CA GLU A 151 1.90 -7.59 -19.19
C GLU A 151 0.85 -6.62 -18.63
N LYS A 152 0.67 -6.61 -17.33
CA LYS A 152 -0.34 -5.83 -16.61
C LYS A 152 0.33 -4.97 -15.55
N VAL A 153 -0.21 -3.78 -15.36
CA VAL A 153 0.20 -2.84 -14.29
C VAL A 153 -0.88 -2.70 -13.22
N ASN A 154 -0.54 -2.08 -12.10
CA ASN A 154 -1.40 -1.92 -10.93
C ASN A 154 -1.97 -3.26 -10.44
N ILE A 155 -1.06 -4.23 -10.23
CA ILE A 155 -1.42 -5.57 -9.79
C ILE A 155 -1.42 -5.61 -8.25
N HIS A 156 -2.43 -6.26 -7.67
CA HIS A 156 -2.47 -6.49 -6.22
C HIS A 156 -1.48 -7.62 -5.84
N PRO A 157 -0.76 -7.52 -4.68
CA PRO A 157 0.22 -8.52 -4.25
C PRO A 157 -0.30 -9.97 -4.14
N LEU A 158 -1.62 -10.17 -3.98
CA LEU A 158 -2.23 -11.51 -3.96
C LEU A 158 -2.33 -12.16 -5.34
N CYS A 159 -2.15 -11.42 -6.42
CA CYS A 159 -2.20 -11.99 -7.76
C CYS A 159 -1.10 -13.04 -7.92
N THR A 160 -1.45 -14.20 -8.46
CA THR A 160 -0.52 -15.34 -8.60
C THR A 160 0.72 -15.02 -9.41
N SER A 161 0.60 -14.15 -10.42
CA SER A 161 1.71 -13.75 -11.29
C SER A 161 2.83 -12.97 -10.58
N VAL A 162 2.53 -12.35 -9.42
CA VAL A 162 3.49 -11.51 -8.67
C VAL A 162 3.78 -12.00 -7.25
N ARG A 163 3.28 -13.17 -6.84
CA ARG A 163 3.46 -13.67 -5.46
C ARG A 163 4.91 -13.94 -5.08
N THR A 164 5.73 -14.36 -6.02
CA THR A 164 7.10 -14.84 -5.76
C THR A 164 8.19 -13.95 -6.33
N GLY A 165 7.83 -12.90 -7.06
CA GLY A 165 8.80 -11.96 -7.62
C GLY A 165 8.10 -10.70 -8.09
N TRP A 166 8.61 -9.54 -7.66
CA TRP A 166 8.06 -8.25 -8.02
C TRP A 166 8.89 -7.60 -9.11
N GLN A 167 8.19 -7.06 -10.10
CA GLN A 167 8.72 -6.10 -11.04
C GLN A 167 7.99 -4.78 -10.83
N LEU A 168 8.73 -3.68 -10.90
CA LEU A 168 8.19 -2.34 -10.68
C LEU A 168 8.27 -1.56 -11.98
N GLU A 169 7.17 -0.96 -12.37
CA GLU A 169 7.06 -0.05 -13.51
C GLU A 169 6.77 1.36 -13.00
N LYS A 170 7.42 2.36 -13.60
CA LYS A 170 7.21 3.75 -13.24
C LYS A 170 5.77 4.15 -13.48
N ALA A 171 5.10 4.75 -12.50
CA ALA A 171 3.75 5.28 -12.66
C ALA A 171 3.83 6.67 -13.34
N ASP A 172 2.97 6.89 -14.34
CA ASP A 172 2.74 8.19 -14.96
C ASP A 172 1.37 8.73 -14.53
N VAL A 173 1.31 9.13 -13.27
CA VAL A 173 0.08 9.58 -12.61
C VAL A 173 -0.47 10.84 -13.25
N SER A 174 0.40 11.74 -13.73
CA SER A 174 0.02 12.96 -14.42
C SER A 174 -0.79 12.67 -15.68
N SER A 175 -0.31 11.78 -16.52
CA SER A 175 -1.00 11.37 -17.75
C SER A 175 -2.30 10.61 -17.47
N GLU A 176 -2.32 9.75 -16.46
CA GLU A 176 -3.51 8.99 -16.06
C GLU A 176 -4.65 9.91 -15.60
N LEU A 177 -4.34 10.94 -14.79
CA LEU A 177 -5.33 11.93 -14.34
C LEU A 177 -5.87 12.83 -15.46
N LEU A 178 -5.11 12.99 -16.54
CA LEU A 178 -5.60 13.70 -17.74
C LEU A 178 -6.54 12.83 -18.57
N ALA A 179 -6.31 11.52 -18.61
CA ALA A 179 -7.12 10.56 -19.36
C ALA A 179 -8.46 10.22 -18.67
N SER A 180 -8.56 10.47 -17.34
CA SER A 180 -9.76 10.21 -16.53
C SER A 180 -10.83 11.31 -16.62
N LYS A 181 -10.57 12.40 -17.34
CA LYS A 181 -11.49 13.54 -17.54
C LYS A 181 -12.30 13.39 -18.81
#